data_3ad4c7e268a2510d7256f4466c1848ae
#
_entry.id   3ad4c7e268a2510d7256f4466c1848ae
#
_cell.length_a   1.000
_cell.length_b   1.000
_cell.length_c   1.000
_cell.angle_alpha   90.00
_cell.angle_beta   90.00
_cell.angle_gamma   90.00
#
_symmetry.space_group_name_H-M   'P 1'
#
loop_
_entity.id
_entity.type
_entity.pdbx_description
1 polymer ?
#
loop_
_entity_poly.entity_id
_entity_poly.type
_entity_poly.pdbx_seq_one_letter_code
_entity_poly.pdbx_strand_id
1 'polypeptide(L)'
;MNGAESLVRTLVGGGVEVCFANPGTSEMHFVAALDRVDGMRCVLGLFEGVVTGAADGYYRMSDTPAATLLHLGPGLVNGLANIHNANRAMSGMVNIVGDHATYHRQYDAPLASDIEGLARPNSHWVKTSPDARAIAGDGALAIAAARRPPGKIATLILPADTAWNEGSGPANVPPPARPTPPSADAVEEAARVLRSGEPTLMLLTGRAVCEDGLALAGKIAEKTGTRLVAQGFNARTQRGRGRVSVERIPYVVDQALGVLAGLKHIILVGSKMPIAFFAYPNKPSKLYPEDCEGHVLARPDEDQIAALEMLCEAVGARQIPAPVVNRERPVLGSGAITSGALGASIGALLPENAVVADEAMTTGRGFFAPTEAAAPHDWLSNMGGSIGFGPPLATGAAVACPDRKVVGLQADGSAMYTVQALWTQAREGLDLTTVLFSNRAYHILKGELASVGAGNPGRKALDMLDLGHPDIDWVGLAKSLGVPGARVADMDGFNRRFAEGLATPGPYLVEVVV
;
A
#
# COMPACT_ATOMS: atom_id res chain seq x y z
N MET A 1 -16.29 8.08 -33.58
CA MET A 1 -15.58 7.98 -32.28
C MET A 1 -14.33 7.18 -32.52
N ASN A 2 -13.17 7.65 -32.05
CA ASN A 2 -11.93 6.90 -32.17
C ASN A 2 -11.77 5.85 -31.04
N GLY A 3 -10.71 5.01 -31.16
CA GLY A 3 -10.47 3.98 -30.15
C GLY A 3 -10.20 4.51 -28.77
N ALA A 4 -9.48 5.64 -28.64
CA ALA A 4 -9.20 6.27 -27.34
C ALA A 4 -10.47 6.72 -26.64
N GLU A 5 -11.38 7.39 -27.34
CA GLU A 5 -12.68 7.80 -26.78
C GLU A 5 -13.54 6.59 -26.39
N SER A 6 -13.50 5.51 -27.22
CA SER A 6 -14.20 4.27 -26.92
C SER A 6 -13.66 3.62 -25.63
N LEU A 7 -12.34 3.63 -25.44
CA LEU A 7 -11.69 3.10 -24.24
C LEU A 7 -12.02 3.95 -23.00
N VAL A 8 -11.86 5.29 -23.06
CA VAL A 8 -12.12 6.16 -21.91
C VAL A 8 -13.59 6.07 -21.47
N ARG A 9 -14.54 6.04 -22.42
CA ARG A 9 -15.97 5.81 -22.09
C ARG A 9 -16.22 4.46 -21.45
N THR A 10 -15.48 3.43 -21.87
CA THR A 10 -15.55 2.09 -21.26
C THR A 10 -15.01 2.11 -19.84
N LEU A 11 -13.87 2.80 -19.60
CA LEU A 11 -13.29 2.95 -18.27
C LEU A 11 -14.27 3.64 -17.31
N VAL A 12 -14.81 4.78 -17.70
CA VAL A 12 -15.81 5.54 -16.92
C VAL A 12 -17.08 4.73 -16.71
N GLY A 13 -17.65 4.16 -17.76
CA GLY A 13 -18.85 3.32 -17.69
C GLY A 13 -18.63 2.06 -16.82
N GLY A 14 -17.39 1.60 -16.73
CA GLY A 14 -16.95 0.55 -15.82
C GLY A 14 -16.67 1.04 -14.41
N GLY A 15 -16.84 2.34 -14.06
CA GLY A 15 -16.60 2.90 -12.73
C GLY A 15 -15.10 3.03 -12.39
N VAL A 16 -14.25 3.25 -13.38
CA VAL A 16 -12.88 3.72 -13.20
C VAL A 16 -12.92 5.24 -13.33
N GLU A 17 -12.89 5.93 -12.20
CA GLU A 17 -13.19 7.37 -12.12
C GLU A 17 -11.93 8.24 -12.00
N VAL A 18 -10.76 7.62 -11.82
CA VAL A 18 -9.47 8.32 -11.66
C VAL A 18 -8.45 7.72 -12.60
N CYS A 19 -7.70 8.58 -13.28
CA CYS A 19 -6.51 8.25 -14.07
C CYS A 19 -5.31 9.04 -13.52
N PHE A 20 -4.35 8.34 -12.95
CA PHE A 20 -3.03 8.90 -12.67
C PHE A 20 -2.17 8.78 -13.92
N ALA A 21 -1.52 9.86 -14.35
CA ALA A 21 -0.90 9.90 -15.67
C ALA A 21 0.49 10.54 -15.66
N ASN A 22 1.40 9.96 -16.42
CA ASN A 22 2.59 10.62 -16.96
C ASN A 22 2.63 10.29 -18.46
N PRO A 23 1.97 11.11 -19.32
CA PRO A 23 1.81 10.80 -20.72
C PRO A 23 3.04 11.17 -21.56
N GLY A 24 3.21 10.49 -22.69
CA GLY A 24 4.15 10.87 -23.75
C GLY A 24 3.47 10.94 -25.11
N THR A 25 4.27 10.99 -26.17
CA THR A 25 3.80 11.27 -27.54
C THR A 25 2.78 10.24 -28.06
N SER A 26 2.96 8.97 -27.74
CA SER A 26 2.08 7.88 -28.22
C SER A 26 0.70 7.91 -27.61
N GLU A 27 0.53 8.53 -26.43
CA GLU A 27 -0.70 8.56 -25.65
C GLU A 27 -1.56 9.81 -25.91
N MET A 28 -1.17 10.71 -26.84
CA MET A 28 -1.84 12.00 -27.02
C MET A 28 -3.32 11.88 -27.42
N HIS A 29 -3.72 10.84 -28.14
CA HIS A 29 -5.14 10.62 -28.44
C HIS A 29 -5.93 10.16 -27.21
N PHE A 30 -5.29 9.40 -26.30
CA PHE A 30 -5.89 9.03 -25.02
C PHE A 30 -6.03 10.26 -24.11
N VAL A 31 -4.99 11.11 -24.03
CA VAL A 31 -5.05 12.39 -23.28
C VAL A 31 -6.17 13.29 -23.81
N ALA A 32 -6.29 13.42 -25.14
CA ALA A 32 -7.37 14.19 -25.75
C ALA A 32 -8.77 13.58 -25.47
N ALA A 33 -8.86 12.25 -25.34
CA ALA A 33 -10.11 11.58 -24.98
C ALA A 33 -10.49 11.81 -23.52
N LEU A 34 -9.51 11.91 -22.61
CA LEU A 34 -9.76 12.27 -21.20
C LEU A 34 -10.41 13.64 -21.05
N ASP A 35 -10.05 14.61 -21.91
CA ASP A 35 -10.66 15.95 -21.93
C ASP A 35 -12.09 15.96 -22.49
N ARG A 36 -12.39 15.05 -23.42
CA ARG A 36 -13.69 14.98 -24.13
C ARG A 36 -14.75 14.12 -23.46
N VAL A 37 -14.33 13.28 -22.52
CA VAL A 37 -15.22 12.33 -21.83
C VAL A 37 -15.30 12.71 -20.35
N ASP A 38 -16.49 13.15 -19.95
CA ASP A 38 -16.76 13.47 -18.55
C ASP A 38 -16.71 12.23 -17.65
N GLY A 39 -16.38 12.43 -16.35
CA GLY A 39 -16.43 11.40 -15.32
C GLY A 39 -15.08 10.75 -14.98
N MET A 40 -13.97 11.21 -15.60
CA MET A 40 -12.63 10.78 -15.25
C MET A 40 -11.83 11.93 -14.62
N ARG A 41 -11.46 11.82 -13.34
CA ARG A 41 -10.50 12.74 -12.72
C ARG A 41 -9.10 12.38 -13.19
N CYS A 42 -8.37 13.37 -13.73
CA CYS A 42 -6.99 13.18 -14.20
C CYS A 42 -6.01 13.80 -13.23
N VAL A 43 -5.06 13.03 -12.74
CA VAL A 43 -4.03 13.46 -11.79
C VAL A 43 -2.65 13.26 -12.41
N LEU A 44 -1.91 14.36 -12.62
CA LEU A 44 -0.58 14.32 -13.22
C LEU A 44 0.49 13.98 -12.18
N GLY A 45 1.28 12.93 -12.43
CA GLY A 45 2.52 12.63 -11.75
C GLY A 45 3.72 13.00 -12.62
N LEU A 46 4.80 13.52 -12.03
CA LEU A 46 6.02 13.87 -12.77
C LEU A 46 7.01 12.69 -12.95
N PHE A 47 6.59 11.52 -12.53
CA PHE A 47 7.35 10.28 -12.63
C PHE A 47 6.37 9.10 -12.52
N GLU A 48 6.53 8.08 -13.35
CA GLU A 48 5.57 6.96 -13.41
C GLU A 48 5.55 6.12 -12.12
N GLY A 49 6.63 6.11 -11.35
CA GLY A 49 6.64 5.54 -10.00
C GLY A 49 5.68 6.27 -9.04
N VAL A 50 5.49 7.61 -9.23
CA VAL A 50 4.46 8.36 -8.51
C VAL A 50 3.07 7.96 -8.99
N VAL A 51 2.87 7.83 -10.31
CA VAL A 51 1.59 7.45 -10.93
C VAL A 51 1.10 6.10 -10.39
N THR A 52 1.95 5.08 -10.43
CA THR A 52 1.57 3.72 -10.04
C THR A 52 1.43 3.56 -8.52
N GLY A 53 2.26 4.26 -7.73
CA GLY A 53 2.13 4.28 -6.27
C GLY A 53 0.87 5.02 -5.80
N ALA A 54 0.45 6.07 -6.51
CA ALA A 54 -0.80 6.76 -6.23
C ALA A 54 -2.03 5.88 -6.56
N ALA A 55 -1.98 5.14 -7.66
CA ALA A 55 -3.03 4.18 -8.00
C ALA A 55 -3.18 3.07 -6.92
N ASP A 56 -2.06 2.60 -6.33
CA ASP A 56 -2.07 1.68 -5.19
C ASP A 56 -2.74 2.32 -3.96
N GLY A 57 -2.35 3.54 -3.59
CA GLY A 57 -2.95 4.26 -2.46
C GLY A 57 -4.45 4.52 -2.64
N TYR A 58 -4.85 4.88 -3.86
CA TYR A 58 -6.26 5.06 -4.21
C TYR A 58 -7.06 3.77 -3.99
N TYR A 59 -6.57 2.64 -4.54
CA TYR A 59 -7.26 1.35 -4.38
C TYR A 59 -7.41 0.93 -2.93
N ARG A 60 -6.34 1.05 -2.12
CA ARG A 60 -6.38 0.66 -0.70
C ARG A 60 -7.43 1.39 0.11
N MET A 61 -7.84 2.58 -0.32
CA MET A 61 -8.84 3.39 0.38
C MET A 61 -10.23 3.32 -0.25
N SER A 62 -10.34 3.15 -1.58
CA SER A 62 -11.61 3.15 -2.32
C SER A 62 -12.15 1.75 -2.62
N ASP A 63 -11.31 0.70 -2.53
CA ASP A 63 -11.59 -0.66 -3.03
C ASP A 63 -11.96 -0.68 -4.55
N THR A 64 -11.61 0.39 -5.29
CA THR A 64 -11.90 0.57 -6.72
C THR A 64 -10.59 0.80 -7.49
N PRO A 65 -10.32 0.10 -8.59
CA PRO A 65 -9.11 0.31 -9.36
C PRO A 65 -9.10 1.68 -10.03
N ALA A 66 -7.97 2.39 -9.95
CA ALA A 66 -7.67 3.53 -10.81
C ALA A 66 -7.04 3.06 -12.13
N ALA A 67 -7.16 3.89 -13.17
CA ALA A 67 -6.33 3.77 -14.36
C ALA A 67 -4.98 4.47 -14.13
N THR A 68 -3.93 3.94 -14.77
CA THR A 68 -2.65 4.64 -14.93
C THR A 68 -2.35 4.83 -16.41
N LEU A 69 -1.70 5.93 -16.79
CA LEU A 69 -1.23 6.16 -18.14
C LEU A 69 0.28 6.27 -18.14
N LEU A 70 0.96 5.35 -18.83
CA LEU A 70 2.40 5.14 -18.81
C LEU A 70 2.96 5.20 -20.23
N HIS A 71 4.11 5.90 -20.41
CA HIS A 71 4.71 6.12 -21.70
C HIS A 71 5.59 4.96 -22.14
N LEU A 72 5.04 4.07 -22.97
CA LEU A 72 5.71 2.92 -23.58
C LEU A 72 6.46 2.03 -22.56
N GLY A 73 7.48 1.33 -23.01
CA GLY A 73 8.34 0.50 -22.18
C GLY A 73 9.07 1.30 -21.09
N PRO A 74 9.74 2.41 -21.40
CA PRO A 74 10.40 3.23 -20.38
C PRO A 74 9.48 3.70 -19.26
N GLY A 75 8.26 4.17 -19.59
CA GLY A 75 7.28 4.59 -18.60
C GLY A 75 6.77 3.43 -17.74
N LEU A 76 6.52 2.26 -18.36
CA LEU A 76 6.20 1.07 -17.59
C LEU A 76 7.33 0.67 -16.64
N VAL A 77 8.59 0.65 -17.11
CA VAL A 77 9.77 0.32 -16.29
C VAL A 77 9.91 1.27 -15.10
N ASN A 78 9.74 2.57 -15.31
CA ASN A 78 9.73 3.56 -14.22
C ASN A 78 8.65 3.28 -13.18
N GLY A 79 7.49 2.76 -13.58
CA GLY A 79 6.36 2.43 -12.71
C GLY A 79 6.47 1.06 -12.02
N LEU A 80 7.32 0.14 -12.51
CA LEU A 80 7.34 -1.27 -12.06
C LEU A 80 7.61 -1.45 -10.56
N ALA A 81 8.42 -0.60 -9.94
CA ALA A 81 8.72 -0.67 -8.51
C ALA A 81 7.45 -0.57 -7.65
N ASN A 82 6.57 0.38 -7.95
CA ASN A 82 5.31 0.55 -7.24
C ASN A 82 4.18 -0.36 -7.77
N ILE A 83 4.23 -0.80 -9.02
CA ILE A 83 3.37 -1.92 -9.49
C ILE A 83 3.69 -3.19 -8.70
N HIS A 84 4.97 -3.48 -8.43
CA HIS A 84 5.36 -4.60 -7.56
C HIS A 84 4.78 -4.45 -6.14
N ASN A 85 4.86 -3.28 -5.53
CA ASN A 85 4.25 -3.00 -4.22
C ASN A 85 2.73 -3.20 -4.26
N ALA A 86 2.04 -2.69 -5.27
CA ALA A 86 0.60 -2.84 -5.49
C ALA A 86 0.20 -4.31 -5.68
N ASN A 87 0.98 -5.08 -6.44
CA ASN A 87 0.77 -6.52 -6.62
C ASN A 87 0.85 -7.26 -5.28
N ARG A 88 1.86 -6.95 -4.45
CA ARG A 88 2.01 -7.54 -3.11
C ARG A 88 0.93 -7.08 -2.13
N ALA A 89 0.41 -5.86 -2.31
CA ALA A 89 -0.72 -5.34 -1.55
C ALA A 89 -2.07 -5.90 -2.02
N MET A 90 -2.08 -6.65 -3.12
CA MET A 90 -3.29 -7.15 -3.76
C MET A 90 -4.23 -6.01 -4.17
N SER A 91 -3.65 -4.90 -4.62
CA SER A 91 -4.39 -3.73 -5.13
C SER A 91 -4.82 -3.94 -6.58
N GLY A 92 -6.05 -3.57 -6.88
CA GLY A 92 -6.55 -3.52 -8.25
C GLY A 92 -6.02 -2.28 -8.99
N MET A 93 -5.52 -2.47 -10.23
CA MET A 93 -4.98 -1.39 -11.05
C MET A 93 -5.17 -1.70 -12.53
N VAL A 94 -5.55 -0.70 -13.32
CA VAL A 94 -5.64 -0.80 -14.78
C VAL A 94 -4.54 0.06 -15.40
N ASN A 95 -3.42 -0.56 -15.77
CA ASN A 95 -2.35 0.13 -16.46
C ASN A 95 -2.67 0.26 -17.94
N ILE A 96 -2.71 1.48 -18.45
CA ILE A 96 -2.77 1.80 -19.87
C ILE A 96 -1.34 2.19 -20.27
N VAL A 97 -0.72 1.36 -21.09
CA VAL A 97 0.66 1.56 -21.54
C VAL A 97 0.65 1.84 -23.03
N GLY A 98 1.09 3.03 -23.43
CA GLY A 98 1.22 3.35 -24.85
C GLY A 98 2.23 2.45 -25.55
N ASP A 99 2.13 2.38 -26.89
CA ASP A 99 3.11 1.71 -27.73
C ASP A 99 3.18 2.39 -29.10
N HIS A 100 4.21 2.09 -29.87
CA HIS A 100 4.28 2.48 -31.27
C HIS A 100 3.09 1.96 -32.05
N ALA A 101 2.70 2.70 -33.10
CA ALA A 101 1.68 2.22 -34.03
C ALA A 101 2.06 0.83 -34.58
N THR A 102 1.07 -0.02 -34.79
CA THR A 102 1.26 -1.43 -35.15
C THR A 102 2.16 -1.59 -36.40
N TYR A 103 1.99 -0.73 -37.40
CA TYR A 103 2.81 -0.72 -38.61
C TYR A 103 4.22 -0.16 -38.42
N HIS A 104 4.48 0.56 -37.31
CA HIS A 104 5.77 1.21 -37.02
C HIS A 104 6.73 0.30 -36.24
N ARG A 105 6.22 -0.66 -35.48
CA ARG A 105 7.03 -1.57 -34.63
C ARG A 105 8.15 -2.29 -35.38
N GLN A 106 7.92 -2.63 -36.65
CA GLN A 106 8.91 -3.34 -37.48
C GLN A 106 10.21 -2.57 -37.72
N TYR A 107 10.23 -1.25 -37.46
CA TYR A 107 11.38 -0.40 -37.72
C TYR A 107 12.30 -0.23 -36.50
N ASP A 108 12.00 -0.89 -35.39
CA ASP A 108 12.80 -0.85 -34.15
C ASP A 108 13.18 0.57 -33.73
N ALA A 109 12.17 1.44 -33.61
CA ALA A 109 12.34 2.83 -33.23
C ALA A 109 12.97 2.97 -31.83
N PRO A 110 13.61 4.10 -31.48
CA PRO A 110 14.38 4.24 -30.22
C PRO A 110 13.66 3.89 -28.92
N LEU A 111 12.31 3.95 -28.89
CA LEU A 111 11.48 3.58 -27.73
C LEU A 111 10.83 2.21 -27.86
N ALA A 112 11.12 1.46 -28.94
CA ALA A 112 10.61 0.10 -29.10
C ALA A 112 11.13 -0.81 -27.96
N SER A 113 10.25 -1.63 -27.41
CA SER A 113 10.60 -2.57 -26.35
C SER A 113 9.57 -3.68 -26.24
N ASP A 114 9.94 -4.80 -25.62
CA ASP A 114 9.01 -5.89 -25.29
C ASP A 114 8.17 -5.50 -24.05
N ILE A 115 7.15 -4.66 -24.30
CA ILE A 115 6.28 -4.15 -23.21
C ILE A 115 5.51 -5.30 -22.55
N GLU A 116 5.07 -6.32 -23.30
CA GLU A 116 4.41 -7.50 -22.71
C GLU A 116 5.35 -8.27 -21.79
N GLY A 117 6.59 -8.52 -22.23
CA GLY A 117 7.62 -9.17 -21.42
C GLY A 117 7.95 -8.41 -20.14
N LEU A 118 7.97 -7.07 -20.18
CA LEU A 118 8.13 -6.22 -19.02
C LEU A 118 6.94 -6.27 -18.05
N ALA A 119 5.72 -6.34 -18.60
CA ALA A 119 4.49 -6.33 -17.80
C ALA A 119 4.20 -7.68 -17.11
N ARG A 120 4.43 -8.82 -17.80
CA ARG A 120 4.01 -10.16 -17.36
C ARG A 120 4.41 -10.55 -15.93
N PRO A 121 5.64 -10.28 -15.43
CA PRO A 121 6.02 -10.66 -14.06
C PRO A 121 5.23 -9.97 -12.94
N ASN A 122 4.65 -8.80 -13.22
CA ASN A 122 3.97 -7.97 -12.23
C ASN A 122 2.48 -7.74 -12.53
N SER A 123 1.96 -8.34 -13.60
CA SER A 123 0.55 -8.20 -14.00
C SER A 123 -0.14 -9.56 -14.08
N HIS A 124 -1.36 -9.64 -13.59
CA HIS A 124 -2.18 -10.85 -13.64
C HIS A 124 -2.91 -11.01 -14.97
N TRP A 125 -3.04 -9.92 -15.71
CA TRP A 125 -3.63 -9.87 -17.03
C TRP A 125 -2.84 -8.87 -17.88
N VAL A 126 -2.40 -9.29 -19.07
CA VAL A 126 -1.64 -8.46 -20.01
C VAL A 126 -2.19 -8.70 -21.39
N LYS A 127 -2.50 -7.63 -22.11
CA LYS A 127 -2.95 -7.71 -23.49
C LYS A 127 -2.51 -6.49 -24.28
N THR A 128 -1.98 -6.73 -25.49
CA THR A 128 -1.82 -5.71 -26.52
C THR A 128 -3.08 -5.69 -27.37
N SER A 129 -3.74 -4.54 -27.47
CA SER A 129 -4.93 -4.41 -28.31
C SER A 129 -4.53 -4.49 -29.78
N PRO A 130 -5.19 -5.34 -30.60
CA PRO A 130 -4.80 -5.54 -31.99
C PRO A 130 -5.21 -4.38 -32.92
N ASP A 131 -6.31 -3.72 -32.62
CA ASP A 131 -6.87 -2.62 -33.43
C ASP A 131 -7.82 -1.73 -32.61
N ALA A 132 -8.26 -0.61 -33.20
CA ALA A 132 -9.14 0.36 -32.59
C ALA A 132 -10.56 -0.16 -32.28
N ARG A 133 -11.01 -1.22 -32.95
CA ARG A 133 -12.34 -1.80 -32.72
C ARG A 133 -12.34 -2.71 -31.50
N ALA A 134 -11.22 -3.37 -31.22
CA ALA A 134 -11.06 -4.27 -30.08
C ALA A 134 -10.83 -3.53 -28.76
N ILE A 135 -10.25 -2.30 -28.78
CA ILE A 135 -9.71 -1.64 -27.59
C ILE A 135 -10.72 -1.44 -26.46
N ALA A 136 -11.97 -1.11 -26.77
CA ALA A 136 -13.01 -0.94 -25.76
C ALA A 136 -13.35 -2.26 -25.05
N GLY A 137 -13.46 -3.36 -25.81
CA GLY A 137 -13.66 -4.71 -25.25
C GLY A 137 -12.47 -5.16 -24.40
N ASP A 138 -11.25 -4.87 -24.85
CA ASP A 138 -10.02 -5.16 -24.11
C ASP A 138 -9.96 -4.35 -22.81
N GLY A 139 -10.37 -3.08 -22.85
CA GLY A 139 -10.53 -2.24 -21.65
C GLY A 139 -11.53 -2.80 -20.65
N ALA A 140 -12.68 -3.29 -21.14
CA ALA A 140 -13.68 -3.94 -20.28
C ALA A 140 -13.12 -5.21 -19.59
N LEU A 141 -12.34 -6.01 -20.31
CA LEU A 141 -11.66 -7.19 -19.75
C LEU A 141 -10.57 -6.81 -18.75
N ALA A 142 -9.81 -5.73 -19.00
CA ALA A 142 -8.80 -5.21 -18.06
C ALA A 142 -9.45 -4.79 -16.74
N ILE A 143 -10.57 -4.06 -16.79
CA ILE A 143 -11.33 -3.67 -15.60
C ILE A 143 -11.83 -4.91 -14.85
N ALA A 144 -12.44 -5.86 -15.56
CA ALA A 144 -12.92 -7.10 -14.96
C ALA A 144 -11.78 -7.89 -14.30
N ALA A 145 -10.60 -7.93 -14.91
CA ALA A 145 -9.41 -8.57 -14.35
C ALA A 145 -8.92 -7.84 -13.09
N ALA A 146 -8.84 -6.50 -13.14
CA ALA A 146 -8.38 -5.70 -12.00
C ALA A 146 -9.29 -5.82 -10.77
N ARG A 147 -10.59 -6.05 -10.97
CA ARG A 147 -11.61 -6.20 -9.92
C ARG A 147 -11.75 -7.60 -9.36
N ARG A 148 -10.99 -8.58 -9.86
CA ARG A 148 -11.01 -9.92 -9.25
C ARG A 148 -10.49 -9.87 -7.83
N PRO A 149 -11.23 -10.43 -6.86
CA PRO A 149 -10.77 -10.47 -5.48
C PRO A 149 -9.38 -11.12 -5.31
N PRO A 150 -8.55 -10.60 -4.43
CA PRO A 150 -8.75 -9.40 -3.58
C PRO A 150 -8.44 -8.07 -4.27
N GLY A 151 -7.98 -8.09 -5.51
CA GLY A 151 -7.53 -7.03 -6.38
C GLY A 151 -6.35 -7.52 -7.23
N LYS A 152 -6.28 -7.13 -8.50
CA LYS A 152 -5.29 -7.63 -9.46
C LYS A 152 -4.73 -6.49 -10.31
N ILE A 153 -3.51 -6.68 -10.80
CA ILE A 153 -2.91 -5.76 -11.77
C ILE A 153 -3.31 -6.22 -13.18
N ALA A 154 -3.93 -5.33 -13.94
CA ALA A 154 -4.22 -5.53 -15.35
C ALA A 154 -3.44 -4.50 -16.18
N THR A 155 -2.74 -4.94 -17.21
CA THR A 155 -1.97 -4.07 -18.11
C THR A 155 -2.49 -4.22 -19.55
N LEU A 156 -3.07 -3.14 -20.04
CA LEU A 156 -3.53 -3.00 -21.43
C LEU A 156 -2.52 -2.15 -22.20
N ILE A 157 -1.94 -2.74 -23.24
CA ILE A 157 -1.00 -2.05 -24.12
C ILE A 157 -1.80 -1.46 -25.28
N LEU A 158 -1.63 -0.14 -25.47
CA LEU A 158 -2.37 0.71 -26.40
C LEU A 158 -1.45 1.18 -27.54
N PRO A 159 -1.32 0.43 -28.66
CA PRO A 159 -0.64 0.95 -29.83
C PRO A 159 -1.27 2.24 -30.33
N ALA A 160 -0.45 3.20 -30.77
CA ALA A 160 -0.91 4.54 -31.09
C ALA A 160 -2.03 4.57 -32.15
N ASP A 161 -1.96 3.71 -33.16
CA ASP A 161 -2.99 3.61 -34.21
C ASP A 161 -4.31 3.00 -33.69
N THR A 162 -4.28 2.21 -32.63
CA THR A 162 -5.51 1.73 -31.98
C THR A 162 -6.22 2.85 -31.24
N ALA A 163 -5.50 3.91 -30.85
CA ALA A 163 -6.08 5.08 -30.22
C ALA A 163 -6.72 6.05 -31.21
N TRP A 164 -6.07 6.31 -32.36
CA TRP A 164 -6.55 7.34 -33.30
C TRP A 164 -7.49 6.84 -34.40
N ASN A 165 -7.47 5.54 -34.75
CA ASN A 165 -8.37 4.96 -35.75
C ASN A 165 -9.81 4.85 -35.22
N GLU A 166 -10.77 4.60 -36.11
CA GLU A 166 -12.18 4.46 -35.78
C GLU A 166 -12.43 3.24 -34.88
N GLY A 167 -13.00 3.49 -33.70
CA GLY A 167 -13.36 2.49 -32.71
C GLY A 167 -14.82 2.02 -32.82
N SER A 168 -15.19 1.01 -32.03
CA SER A 168 -16.54 0.42 -32.00
C SER A 168 -17.51 1.10 -31.02
N GLY A 169 -17.09 2.17 -30.36
CA GLY A 169 -17.82 2.75 -29.22
C GLY A 169 -17.52 2.03 -27.89
N PRO A 170 -18.15 2.45 -26.79
CA PRO A 170 -17.90 1.89 -25.46
C PRO A 170 -18.38 0.43 -25.35
N ALA A 171 -17.65 -0.38 -24.60
CA ALA A 171 -18.00 -1.76 -24.29
C ALA A 171 -18.63 -1.88 -22.90
N ASN A 172 -19.50 -2.87 -22.72
CA ASN A 172 -20.05 -3.20 -21.41
C ASN A 172 -18.99 -3.93 -20.56
N VAL A 173 -18.81 -3.47 -19.33
CA VAL A 173 -17.91 -4.11 -18.37
C VAL A 173 -18.70 -5.17 -17.60
N PRO A 174 -18.19 -6.41 -17.48
CA PRO A 174 -18.81 -7.42 -16.62
C PRO A 174 -18.91 -6.95 -15.16
N PRO A 175 -19.94 -7.37 -14.44
CA PRO A 175 -20.05 -7.05 -13.01
C PRO A 175 -18.83 -7.57 -12.24
N PRO A 176 -18.44 -6.92 -11.12
CA PRO A 176 -17.33 -7.40 -10.29
C PRO A 176 -17.56 -8.84 -9.83
N ALA A 177 -16.52 -9.66 -9.91
CA ALA A 177 -16.55 -10.99 -9.32
C ALA A 177 -16.68 -10.88 -7.78
N ARG A 178 -17.48 -11.75 -7.20
CA ARG A 178 -17.55 -11.86 -5.73
C ARG A 178 -16.39 -12.71 -5.21
N PRO A 179 -15.92 -12.48 -3.96
CA PRO A 179 -15.00 -13.39 -3.30
C PRO A 179 -15.57 -14.82 -3.28
N THR A 180 -14.71 -15.81 -3.35
CA THR A 180 -15.11 -17.21 -3.24
C THR A 180 -15.69 -17.47 -1.85
N PRO A 181 -16.84 -18.14 -1.72
CA PRO A 181 -17.38 -18.51 -0.41
C PRO A 181 -16.39 -19.35 0.41
N PRO A 182 -16.35 -19.19 1.75
CA PRO A 182 -15.48 -19.98 2.61
C PRO A 182 -15.87 -21.46 2.62
N SER A 183 -14.90 -22.35 2.85
CA SER A 183 -15.12 -23.78 3.00
C SER A 183 -15.71 -24.10 4.39
N ALA A 184 -16.82 -24.83 4.43
CA ALA A 184 -17.39 -25.32 5.69
C ALA A 184 -16.41 -26.24 6.43
N ASP A 185 -15.68 -27.10 5.71
CA ASP A 185 -14.68 -28.01 6.30
C ASP A 185 -13.53 -27.24 6.94
N ALA A 186 -13.08 -26.14 6.31
CA ALA A 186 -12.03 -25.27 6.87
C ALA A 186 -12.50 -24.57 8.16
N VAL A 187 -13.76 -24.16 8.21
CA VAL A 187 -14.37 -23.58 9.42
C VAL A 187 -14.48 -24.62 10.54
N GLU A 188 -14.93 -25.82 10.23
CA GLU A 188 -15.06 -26.92 11.22
C GLU A 188 -13.67 -27.30 11.76
N GLU A 189 -12.68 -27.45 10.90
CA GLU A 189 -11.28 -27.73 11.29
C GLU A 189 -10.73 -26.63 12.21
N ALA A 190 -10.88 -25.35 11.85
CA ALA A 190 -10.44 -24.24 12.67
C ALA A 190 -11.17 -24.22 14.04
N ALA A 191 -12.47 -24.50 14.05
CA ALA A 191 -13.25 -24.60 15.28
C ALA A 191 -12.79 -25.77 16.17
N ARG A 192 -12.46 -26.92 15.57
CA ARG A 192 -11.90 -28.08 16.27
C ARG A 192 -10.55 -27.73 16.92
N VAL A 193 -9.67 -27.08 16.18
CA VAL A 193 -8.36 -26.61 16.67
C VAL A 193 -8.54 -25.64 17.85
N LEU A 194 -9.42 -24.65 17.74
CA LEU A 194 -9.68 -23.69 18.82
C LEU A 194 -10.27 -24.32 20.08
N ARG A 195 -11.00 -25.47 19.96
CA ARG A 195 -11.54 -26.20 21.10
C ARG A 195 -10.57 -27.18 21.74
N SER A 196 -9.42 -27.46 21.09
CA SER A 196 -8.43 -28.39 21.64
C SER A 196 -7.75 -27.88 22.91
N GLY A 197 -7.71 -26.55 23.10
CA GLY A 197 -6.98 -25.91 24.18
C GLY A 197 -5.47 -25.86 23.96
N GLU A 198 -4.98 -26.34 22.82
CA GLU A 198 -3.55 -26.26 22.48
C GLU A 198 -3.14 -24.82 22.10
N PRO A 199 -1.87 -24.45 22.30
CA PRO A 199 -1.37 -23.11 21.97
C PRO A 199 -1.63 -22.76 20.51
N THR A 200 -2.62 -21.91 20.29
CA THR A 200 -3.12 -21.51 18.95
C THR A 200 -3.05 -20.00 18.76
N LEU A 201 -2.73 -19.58 17.53
CA LEU A 201 -2.71 -18.20 17.11
C LEU A 201 -3.54 -18.03 15.83
N MET A 202 -4.33 -16.96 15.72
CA MET A 202 -4.93 -16.53 14.46
C MET A 202 -4.04 -15.49 13.78
N LEU A 203 -3.52 -15.80 12.58
CA LEU A 203 -2.70 -14.89 11.78
C LEU A 203 -3.56 -14.21 10.72
N LEU A 204 -3.74 -12.89 10.86
CA LEU A 204 -4.67 -12.08 10.10
C LEU A 204 -3.97 -11.19 9.07
N THR A 205 -4.60 -11.00 7.92
CA THR A 205 -4.25 -9.95 6.93
C THR A 205 -5.47 -9.61 6.05
N GLY A 206 -5.32 -8.64 5.15
CA GLY A 206 -6.39 -8.25 4.22
C GLY A 206 -7.62 -7.69 4.92
N ARG A 207 -8.80 -8.21 4.58
CA ARG A 207 -10.06 -7.75 5.21
C ARG A 207 -10.18 -8.14 6.69
N ALA A 208 -9.49 -9.19 7.11
CA ALA A 208 -9.49 -9.63 8.51
C ALA A 208 -8.84 -8.64 9.48
N VAL A 209 -8.00 -7.69 9.01
CA VAL A 209 -7.41 -6.61 9.81
C VAL A 209 -8.12 -5.26 9.63
N CYS A 210 -9.28 -5.24 8.95
CA CYS A 210 -10.23 -4.14 8.97
C CYS A 210 -11.18 -4.27 10.16
N GLU A 211 -11.94 -3.23 10.46
CA GLU A 211 -12.76 -3.11 11.67
C GLU A 211 -13.70 -4.29 11.88
N ASP A 212 -14.47 -4.65 10.83
CA ASP A 212 -15.43 -5.77 10.88
C ASP A 212 -14.73 -7.10 11.15
N GLY A 213 -13.64 -7.37 10.43
CA GLY A 213 -12.85 -8.59 10.59
C GLY A 213 -12.20 -8.69 11.97
N LEU A 214 -11.61 -7.59 12.45
CA LEU A 214 -11.02 -7.54 13.80
C LEU A 214 -12.07 -7.70 14.89
N ALA A 215 -13.27 -7.14 14.72
CA ALA A 215 -14.36 -7.32 15.69
C ALA A 215 -14.76 -8.80 15.80
N LEU A 216 -14.90 -9.52 14.69
CA LEU A 216 -15.20 -10.96 14.68
C LEU A 216 -14.05 -11.78 15.27
N ALA A 217 -12.80 -11.51 14.83
CA ALA A 217 -11.63 -12.19 15.37
C ALA A 217 -11.45 -11.93 16.87
N GLY A 218 -11.72 -10.70 17.33
CA GLY A 218 -11.71 -10.35 18.76
C GLY A 218 -12.72 -11.14 19.59
N LYS A 219 -13.95 -11.32 19.10
CA LYS A 219 -14.97 -12.16 19.75
C LYS A 219 -14.52 -13.62 19.85
N ILE A 220 -13.92 -14.14 18.79
CA ILE A 220 -13.37 -15.51 18.76
C ILE A 220 -12.25 -15.64 19.78
N ALA A 221 -11.32 -14.68 19.81
CA ALA A 221 -10.21 -14.67 20.74
C ALA A 221 -10.66 -14.61 22.20
N GLU A 222 -11.62 -13.74 22.52
CA GLU A 222 -12.20 -13.62 23.87
C GLU A 222 -12.88 -14.92 24.32
N LYS A 223 -13.55 -15.62 23.39
CA LYS A 223 -14.23 -16.90 23.68
C LYS A 223 -13.27 -18.07 23.88
N THR A 224 -12.19 -18.12 23.08
CA THR A 224 -11.35 -19.32 22.96
C THR A 224 -9.98 -19.17 23.62
N GLY A 225 -9.57 -17.95 23.97
CA GLY A 225 -8.24 -17.65 24.49
C GLY A 225 -7.14 -17.63 23.40
N THR A 226 -7.50 -17.75 22.10
CA THR A 226 -6.52 -17.68 21.02
C THR A 226 -5.92 -16.27 20.89
N ARG A 227 -4.64 -16.20 20.54
CA ARG A 227 -3.98 -14.91 20.28
C ARG A 227 -4.31 -14.42 18.87
N LEU A 228 -4.49 -13.08 18.74
CA LEU A 228 -4.60 -12.42 17.44
C LEU A 228 -3.25 -11.77 17.08
N VAL A 229 -2.73 -12.10 15.92
CA VAL A 229 -1.53 -11.47 15.37
C VAL A 229 -1.76 -11.16 13.89
N ALA A 230 -1.38 -9.97 13.45
CA ALA A 230 -1.38 -9.62 12.05
C ALA A 230 -0.01 -9.91 11.41
N GLN A 231 0.06 -10.06 10.10
CA GLN A 231 1.33 -10.07 9.40
C GLN A 231 2.14 -8.80 9.71
N GLY A 232 3.46 -8.85 9.60
CA GLY A 232 4.32 -7.71 9.89
C GLY A 232 3.99 -6.46 9.07
N PHE A 233 3.53 -6.66 7.84
CA PHE A 233 3.07 -5.60 6.94
C PHE A 233 1.67 -5.94 6.42
N ASN A 234 0.79 -4.93 6.40
CA ASN A 234 -0.57 -5.05 5.90
C ASN A 234 -0.88 -3.89 4.97
N ALA A 235 -1.59 -4.17 3.87
CA ALA A 235 -1.96 -3.14 2.90
C ALA A 235 -2.76 -2.00 3.56
N ARG A 236 -3.70 -2.37 4.43
CA ARG A 236 -4.53 -1.46 5.24
C ARG A 236 -4.89 -2.15 6.55
N THR A 237 -4.72 -1.47 7.66
CA THR A 237 -5.17 -1.90 8.99
C THR A 237 -6.05 -0.81 9.57
N GLN A 238 -7.25 -1.15 10.04
CA GLN A 238 -8.12 -0.22 10.73
C GLN A 238 -7.93 -0.37 12.23
N ARG A 239 -7.47 0.70 12.89
CA ARG A 239 -7.03 0.66 14.29
C ARG A 239 -7.35 1.95 15.05
N GLY A 240 -7.07 1.96 16.34
CA GLY A 240 -7.34 3.08 17.24
C GLY A 240 -8.37 2.76 18.30
N ARG A 241 -8.73 3.76 19.10
CA ARG A 241 -9.76 3.63 20.14
C ARG A 241 -11.09 3.14 19.58
N GLY A 242 -11.77 2.29 20.33
CA GLY A 242 -13.04 1.68 19.92
C GLY A 242 -12.90 0.49 18.98
N ARG A 243 -11.68 0.17 18.52
CA ARG A 243 -11.37 -0.97 17.66
C ARG A 243 -10.60 -2.05 18.41
N VAL A 244 -10.68 -3.29 17.93
CA VAL A 244 -9.90 -4.40 18.49
C VAL A 244 -8.43 -4.21 18.14
N SER A 245 -7.57 -4.38 19.13
CA SER A 245 -6.12 -4.32 18.92
C SER A 245 -5.60 -5.63 18.37
N VAL A 246 -4.58 -5.53 17.52
CA VAL A 246 -3.84 -6.68 16.99
C VAL A 246 -2.34 -6.41 17.01
N GLU A 247 -1.56 -7.33 17.54
CA GLU A 247 -0.09 -7.33 17.42
C GLU A 247 0.33 -7.60 15.98
N ARG A 248 1.55 -7.20 15.61
CA ARG A 248 2.17 -7.56 14.32
C ARG A 248 3.37 -8.46 14.54
N ILE A 249 3.60 -9.40 13.62
CA ILE A 249 4.86 -10.14 13.61
C ILE A 249 6.01 -9.14 13.42
N PRO A 250 7.01 -9.13 14.33
CA PRO A 250 8.16 -8.25 14.20
C PRO A 250 8.99 -8.55 12.94
N TYR A 251 9.62 -7.51 12.37
CA TYR A 251 10.56 -7.65 11.26
C TYR A 251 11.84 -8.41 11.67
N VAL A 252 12.33 -8.17 12.90
CA VAL A 252 13.55 -8.79 13.43
C VAL A 252 13.29 -10.26 13.74
N VAL A 253 14.06 -11.16 13.12
CA VAL A 253 13.86 -12.62 13.19
C VAL A 253 13.76 -13.13 14.62
N ASP A 254 14.69 -12.74 15.52
CA ASP A 254 14.71 -13.25 16.91
C ASP A 254 13.46 -12.82 17.70
N GLN A 255 12.95 -11.59 17.44
CA GLN A 255 11.72 -11.12 18.06
C GLN A 255 10.51 -11.88 17.50
N ALA A 256 10.47 -12.13 16.19
CA ALA A 256 9.41 -12.90 15.55
C ALA A 256 9.37 -14.34 16.06
N LEU A 257 10.53 -14.98 16.21
CA LEU A 257 10.65 -16.31 16.81
C LEU A 257 10.11 -16.33 18.25
N GLY A 258 10.40 -15.26 19.04
CA GLY A 258 9.85 -15.12 20.40
C GLY A 258 8.32 -15.01 20.43
N VAL A 259 7.73 -14.23 19.50
CA VAL A 259 6.26 -14.08 19.38
C VAL A 259 5.56 -15.39 19.03
N LEU A 260 6.21 -16.23 18.19
CA LEU A 260 5.65 -17.46 17.65
C LEU A 260 6.12 -18.72 18.39
N ALA A 261 6.91 -18.56 19.47
CA ALA A 261 7.42 -19.68 20.24
C ALA A 261 6.30 -20.49 20.91
N GLY A 262 6.48 -21.82 20.95
CA GLY A 262 5.58 -22.74 21.65
C GLY A 262 4.21 -22.95 21.01
N LEU A 263 3.94 -22.36 19.85
CA LEU A 263 2.69 -22.57 19.11
C LEU A 263 2.63 -23.99 18.55
N LYS A 264 1.43 -24.59 18.63
CA LYS A 264 1.09 -25.85 17.98
C LYS A 264 0.26 -25.62 16.72
N HIS A 265 -0.53 -24.56 16.69
CA HIS A 265 -1.43 -24.27 15.58
C HIS A 265 -1.41 -22.79 15.20
N ILE A 266 -1.45 -22.52 13.90
CA ILE A 266 -1.68 -21.18 13.33
C ILE A 266 -2.87 -21.25 12.38
N ILE A 267 -3.96 -20.56 12.72
CA ILE A 267 -5.13 -20.39 11.85
C ILE A 267 -4.87 -19.20 10.93
N LEU A 268 -4.87 -19.43 9.63
CA LEU A 268 -4.50 -18.47 8.60
C LEU A 268 -5.75 -17.82 8.00
N VAL A 269 -5.88 -16.49 8.14
CA VAL A 269 -6.98 -15.72 7.56
C VAL A 269 -6.40 -14.72 6.55
N GLY A 270 -6.52 -15.01 5.27
CA GLY A 270 -5.94 -14.24 4.17
C GLY A 270 -4.41 -14.33 4.11
N SER A 271 -3.77 -15.04 5.03
CA SER A 271 -2.33 -15.07 5.26
C SER A 271 -1.68 -16.40 4.82
N LYS A 272 -0.36 -16.42 4.87
CA LYS A 272 0.47 -17.61 4.71
C LYS A 272 1.29 -17.83 5.98
N MET A 273 1.80 -19.03 6.17
CA MET A 273 2.72 -19.34 7.27
C MET A 273 3.87 -18.33 7.30
N PRO A 274 4.26 -17.84 8.50
CA PRO A 274 5.24 -16.76 8.64
C PRO A 274 6.65 -17.17 8.20
N ILE A 275 7.27 -16.34 7.38
CA ILE A 275 8.67 -16.49 6.96
C ILE A 275 9.45 -15.20 7.22
N ALA A 276 10.76 -15.31 7.39
CA ALA A 276 11.66 -14.17 7.50
C ALA A 276 11.63 -13.34 6.20
N PHE A 277 11.76 -12.03 6.32
CA PHE A 277 11.78 -11.14 5.16
C PHE A 277 13.02 -11.39 4.28
N PHE A 278 14.17 -11.59 4.92
CA PHE A 278 15.42 -12.02 4.31
C PHE A 278 15.97 -13.27 5.00
N ALA A 279 16.79 -14.03 4.28
CA ALA A 279 17.61 -15.08 4.89
C ALA A 279 18.83 -14.45 5.56
N TYR A 280 19.12 -14.90 6.78
CA TYR A 280 20.29 -14.47 7.55
C TYR A 280 21.17 -15.67 7.92
N PRO A 281 22.51 -15.49 7.99
CA PRO A 281 23.39 -16.55 8.47
C PRO A 281 22.97 -17.07 9.85
N ASN A 282 22.89 -18.37 9.99
CA ASN A 282 22.56 -19.06 11.25
C ASN A 282 21.18 -18.73 11.84
N LYS A 283 20.24 -18.21 11.03
CA LYS A 283 18.84 -17.97 11.43
C LYS A 283 17.88 -18.73 10.52
N PRO A 284 16.76 -19.24 11.05
CA PRO A 284 15.79 -19.95 10.24
C PRO A 284 15.00 -19.00 9.34
N SER A 285 14.64 -19.47 8.15
CA SER A 285 13.70 -18.78 7.26
C SER A 285 12.24 -18.97 7.70
N LYS A 286 11.89 -20.10 8.32
CA LYS A 286 10.60 -20.34 8.96
C LYS A 286 10.59 -19.72 10.36
N LEU A 287 9.58 -18.94 10.68
CA LEU A 287 9.49 -18.20 11.95
C LEU A 287 8.66 -18.91 13.02
N TYR A 288 8.18 -20.10 12.76
CA TYR A 288 7.31 -20.89 13.63
C TYR A 288 7.97 -22.24 13.97
N PRO A 289 7.57 -22.92 15.08
CA PRO A 289 8.10 -24.23 15.44
C PRO A 289 7.90 -25.28 14.33
N GLU A 290 8.82 -26.23 14.21
CA GLU A 290 8.75 -27.26 13.15
C GLU A 290 7.50 -28.15 13.26
N ASP A 291 7.03 -28.38 14.48
CA ASP A 291 5.82 -29.16 14.80
C ASP A 291 4.54 -28.32 14.84
N CYS A 292 4.61 -27.04 14.42
CA CYS A 292 3.45 -26.16 14.34
C CYS A 292 2.71 -26.35 13.03
N GLU A 293 1.41 -26.66 13.13
CA GLU A 293 0.52 -26.88 11.98
C GLU A 293 -0.18 -25.59 11.56
N GLY A 294 -0.31 -25.37 10.24
CA GLY A 294 -1.03 -24.24 9.67
C GLY A 294 -2.39 -24.67 9.12
N HIS A 295 -3.47 -24.00 9.55
CA HIS A 295 -4.86 -24.28 9.14
C HIS A 295 -5.40 -23.09 8.37
N VAL A 296 -5.70 -23.26 7.08
CA VAL A 296 -6.22 -22.18 6.23
C VAL A 296 -7.73 -22.04 6.45
N LEU A 297 -8.14 -21.01 7.19
CA LEU A 297 -9.56 -20.67 7.36
C LEU A 297 -10.12 -19.97 6.12
N ALA A 298 -9.36 -19.01 5.57
CA ALA A 298 -9.70 -18.32 4.34
C ALA A 298 -8.44 -17.90 3.57
N ARG A 299 -8.45 -18.09 2.25
CA ARG A 299 -7.43 -17.57 1.33
C ARG A 299 -7.64 -16.09 1.04
N PRO A 300 -6.66 -15.40 0.43
CA PRO A 300 -6.82 -13.98 0.07
C PRO A 300 -7.99 -13.70 -0.88
N ASP A 301 -8.35 -14.61 -1.76
CA ASP A 301 -9.44 -14.51 -2.76
C ASP A 301 -10.80 -15.04 -2.27
N GLU A 302 -10.82 -15.54 -1.04
CA GLU A 302 -12.04 -16.02 -0.38
C GLU A 302 -12.65 -14.93 0.52
N ASP A 303 -13.93 -15.08 0.86
CA ASP A 303 -14.64 -14.14 1.73
C ASP A 303 -14.20 -14.34 3.19
N GLN A 304 -13.18 -13.56 3.59
CA GLN A 304 -12.59 -13.62 4.92
C GLN A 304 -13.59 -13.21 6.02
N ILE A 305 -14.51 -12.29 5.72
CA ILE A 305 -15.52 -11.85 6.70
C ILE A 305 -16.53 -12.96 6.92
N ALA A 306 -17.08 -13.54 5.85
CA ALA A 306 -17.99 -14.68 5.96
C ALA A 306 -17.32 -15.87 6.69
N ALA A 307 -16.03 -16.14 6.43
CA ALA A 307 -15.29 -17.18 7.12
C ALA A 307 -15.17 -16.92 8.63
N LEU A 308 -14.88 -15.69 9.03
CA LEU A 308 -14.83 -15.28 10.43
C LEU A 308 -16.22 -15.31 11.09
N GLU A 309 -17.29 -14.93 10.39
CA GLU A 309 -18.66 -15.03 10.87
C GLU A 309 -19.05 -16.49 11.15
N MET A 310 -18.78 -17.39 10.19
CA MET A 310 -19.04 -18.82 10.35
C MET A 310 -18.24 -19.42 11.51
N LEU A 311 -16.94 -19.07 11.64
CA LEU A 311 -16.10 -19.52 12.74
C LEU A 311 -16.59 -18.96 14.09
N CYS A 312 -16.97 -17.68 14.14
CA CYS A 312 -17.53 -17.03 15.32
C CYS A 312 -18.79 -17.77 15.82
N GLU A 313 -19.67 -18.19 14.91
CA GLU A 313 -20.84 -19.00 15.22
C GLU A 313 -20.45 -20.40 15.68
N ALA A 314 -19.57 -21.08 14.95
CA ALA A 314 -19.11 -22.44 15.26
C ALA A 314 -18.50 -22.56 16.65
N VAL A 315 -17.73 -21.56 17.12
CA VAL A 315 -17.15 -21.56 18.48
C VAL A 315 -18.07 -20.96 19.55
N GLY A 316 -19.30 -20.52 19.18
CA GLY A 316 -20.24 -19.91 20.10
C GLY A 316 -19.85 -18.54 20.63
N ALA A 317 -19.13 -17.73 19.81
CA ALA A 317 -18.64 -16.42 20.18
C ALA A 317 -19.55 -15.25 19.75
N ARG A 318 -20.65 -15.50 19.05
CA ARG A 318 -21.51 -14.47 18.42
C ARG A 318 -21.97 -13.38 19.39
N GLN A 319 -22.31 -13.75 20.63
CA GLN A 319 -22.81 -12.84 21.67
C GLN A 319 -21.70 -12.27 22.56
N ILE A 320 -20.44 -12.65 22.35
CA ILE A 320 -19.31 -12.14 23.12
C ILE A 320 -19.00 -10.71 22.63
N PRO A 321 -18.81 -9.73 23.54
CA PRO A 321 -18.37 -8.41 23.12
C PRO A 321 -16.92 -8.46 22.60
N ALA A 322 -16.64 -7.71 21.54
CA ALA A 322 -15.27 -7.59 21.05
C ALA A 322 -14.40 -6.77 22.04
N PRO A 323 -13.17 -7.19 22.36
CA PRO A 323 -12.27 -6.49 23.28
C PRO A 323 -11.65 -5.26 22.60
N VAL A 324 -12.34 -4.13 22.63
CA VAL A 324 -11.88 -2.89 21.98
C VAL A 324 -10.91 -2.11 22.85
N VAL A 325 -10.02 -1.35 22.20
CA VAL A 325 -9.11 -0.41 22.89
C VAL A 325 -9.92 0.72 23.53
N ASN A 326 -9.88 0.77 24.87
CA ASN A 326 -10.64 1.76 25.67
C ASN A 326 -9.71 2.65 26.54
N ARG A 327 -8.42 2.68 26.22
CA ARG A 327 -7.42 3.52 26.92
C ARG A 327 -7.55 4.97 26.45
N GLU A 328 -7.11 5.91 27.31
CA GLU A 328 -6.97 7.32 26.92
C GLU A 328 -5.93 7.50 25.84
N ARG A 329 -6.06 8.59 25.08
CA ARG A 329 -5.05 8.97 24.09
C ARG A 329 -3.69 9.13 24.74
N PRO A 330 -2.59 8.83 24.03
CA PRO A 330 -1.24 9.09 24.54
C PRO A 330 -1.06 10.57 24.93
N VAL A 331 -0.19 10.81 25.90
CA VAL A 331 0.26 12.17 26.22
C VAL A 331 1.33 12.57 25.19
N LEU A 332 1.40 13.87 24.86
CA LEU A 332 2.44 14.40 23.98
C LEU A 332 3.83 14.04 24.49
N GLY A 333 4.67 13.54 23.62
CA GLY A 333 6.09 13.32 23.90
C GLY A 333 6.80 14.64 24.18
N SER A 334 7.81 14.62 25.05
CA SER A 334 8.58 15.78 25.44
C SER A 334 10.09 15.46 25.52
N GLY A 335 10.92 16.48 25.62
CA GLY A 335 12.37 16.36 25.76
C GLY A 335 13.08 16.06 24.43
N ALA A 336 14.01 15.09 24.45
CA ALA A 336 14.77 14.70 23.26
C ALA A 336 13.90 13.94 22.25
N ILE A 337 14.19 14.09 20.96
CA ILE A 337 13.57 13.31 19.90
C ILE A 337 13.97 11.84 20.06
N THR A 338 12.98 10.98 20.27
CA THR A 338 13.09 9.53 20.29
C THR A 338 11.92 8.91 19.54
N SER A 339 12.08 7.70 19.02
CA SER A 339 10.98 6.98 18.35
C SER A 339 9.73 6.86 19.25
N GLY A 340 9.92 6.62 20.56
CA GLY A 340 8.82 6.55 21.53
C GLY A 340 8.10 7.88 21.71
N ALA A 341 8.84 9.00 21.89
CA ALA A 341 8.27 10.34 22.05
C ALA A 341 7.53 10.79 20.79
N LEU A 342 8.11 10.56 19.60
CA LEU A 342 7.46 10.83 18.31
C LEU A 342 6.17 10.00 18.15
N GLY A 343 6.23 8.69 18.42
CA GLY A 343 5.06 7.83 18.35
C GLY A 343 3.93 8.24 19.30
N ALA A 344 4.28 8.67 20.53
CA ALA A 344 3.31 9.18 21.50
C ALA A 344 2.63 10.47 20.98
N SER A 345 3.41 11.43 20.46
CA SER A 345 2.87 12.67 19.89
C SER A 345 2.02 12.43 18.64
N ILE A 346 2.44 11.52 17.75
CA ILE A 346 1.62 11.11 16.59
C ILE A 346 0.30 10.54 17.11
N GLY A 347 0.32 9.61 18.07
CA GLY A 347 -0.90 9.04 18.64
C GLY A 347 -1.81 10.05 19.34
N ALA A 348 -1.24 11.05 20.01
CA ALA A 348 -1.98 12.12 20.68
C ALA A 348 -2.68 13.05 19.69
N LEU A 349 -2.02 13.38 18.57
CA LEU A 349 -2.45 14.43 17.63
C LEU A 349 -3.23 13.92 16.42
N LEU A 350 -3.14 12.63 16.08
CA LEU A 350 -3.88 12.08 14.92
C LEU A 350 -5.38 12.42 15.03
N PRO A 351 -5.97 13.08 14.01
CA PRO A 351 -7.40 13.34 14.00
C PRO A 351 -8.21 12.06 13.78
N GLU A 352 -9.49 12.12 14.10
CA GLU A 352 -10.41 11.02 13.78
C GLU A 352 -10.44 10.74 12.28
N ASN A 353 -10.52 9.45 11.94
CA ASN A 353 -10.57 8.96 10.58
C ASN A 353 -9.35 9.36 9.72
N ALA A 354 -8.23 9.75 10.33
CA ALA A 354 -7.00 9.98 9.57
C ALA A 354 -6.58 8.73 8.78
N VAL A 355 -5.84 8.94 7.69
CA VAL A 355 -5.16 7.88 6.95
C VAL A 355 -3.66 8.06 7.13
N VAL A 356 -2.98 7.06 7.68
CA VAL A 356 -1.52 7.07 7.87
C VAL A 356 -0.87 6.22 6.79
N ALA A 357 0.00 6.82 5.97
CA ALA A 357 0.88 6.13 5.03
C ALA A 357 2.28 6.02 5.64
N ASP A 358 2.69 4.80 6.04
CA ASP A 358 3.88 4.58 6.85
C ASP A 358 5.04 4.02 6.01
N GLU A 359 6.02 4.87 5.76
CA GLU A 359 7.36 4.55 5.26
C GLU A 359 8.45 5.18 6.16
N ALA A 360 8.22 5.32 7.45
CA ALA A 360 9.19 5.89 8.40
C ALA A 360 10.38 4.95 8.70
N MET A 361 10.37 3.75 8.15
CA MET A 361 11.46 2.78 8.20
C MET A 361 12.00 2.52 9.63
N THR A 362 13.30 2.74 9.87
CA THR A 362 13.93 2.48 11.19
C THR A 362 13.38 3.38 12.30
N THR A 363 13.12 4.65 12.02
CA THR A 363 12.54 5.59 12.98
C THR A 363 11.13 5.18 13.37
N GLY A 364 10.35 4.68 12.42
CA GLY A 364 8.94 4.29 12.60
C GLY A 364 8.69 2.94 13.27
N ARG A 365 9.72 2.12 13.49
CA ARG A 365 9.53 0.78 14.10
C ARG A 365 8.78 0.81 15.44
N GLY A 366 8.95 1.89 16.20
CA GLY A 366 8.29 2.09 17.48
C GLY A 366 6.93 2.81 17.42
N PHE A 367 6.40 3.19 16.26
CA PHE A 367 5.20 4.03 16.19
C PHE A 367 3.89 3.27 16.34
N PHE A 368 3.87 2.00 15.97
CA PHE A 368 2.63 1.23 15.94
C PHE A 368 2.01 1.04 17.34
N ALA A 369 2.80 0.68 18.34
CA ALA A 369 2.29 0.47 19.71
C ALA A 369 1.77 1.76 20.38
N PRO A 370 2.51 2.90 20.42
CA PRO A 370 1.99 4.13 21.00
C PRO A 370 0.76 4.69 20.30
N THR A 371 0.58 4.44 19.00
CA THR A 371 -0.59 4.91 18.24
C THR A 371 -1.82 4.01 18.38
N GLU A 372 -1.75 2.93 19.14
CA GLU A 372 -2.89 2.01 19.35
C GLU A 372 -4.10 2.69 20.00
N ALA A 373 -3.85 3.61 20.95
CA ALA A 373 -4.89 4.39 21.60
C ALA A 373 -5.15 5.76 20.97
N ALA A 374 -4.64 6.02 19.76
CA ALA A 374 -4.97 7.20 18.97
C ALA A 374 -6.46 7.19 18.58
N ALA A 375 -6.96 8.29 18.02
CA ALA A 375 -8.29 8.31 17.40
C ALA A 375 -8.40 7.19 16.33
N PRO A 376 -9.61 6.68 16.02
CA PRO A 376 -9.81 5.71 14.96
C PRO A 376 -9.19 6.19 13.65
N HIS A 377 -8.37 5.35 13.02
CA HIS A 377 -7.63 5.68 11.79
C HIS A 377 -7.32 4.45 10.95
N ASP A 378 -6.94 4.67 9.70
CA ASP A 378 -6.38 3.66 8.82
C ASP A 378 -4.85 3.75 8.80
N TRP A 379 -4.17 2.59 8.75
CA TRP A 379 -2.72 2.50 8.65
C TRP A 379 -2.31 1.68 7.44
N LEU A 380 -1.61 2.32 6.51
CA LEU A 380 -1.14 1.72 5.25
C LEU A 380 0.36 1.46 5.35
N SER A 381 0.80 0.23 5.04
CA SER A 381 2.21 -0.16 5.12
C SER A 381 2.75 -0.64 3.77
N ASN A 382 4.08 -0.71 3.64
CA ASN A 382 4.76 -1.30 2.49
C ASN A 382 4.49 -2.81 2.42
N MET A 383 4.05 -3.29 1.27
CA MET A 383 3.78 -4.72 1.06
C MET A 383 4.83 -5.42 0.21
N GLY A 384 5.48 -4.71 -0.70
CA GLY A 384 6.43 -5.29 -1.66
C GLY A 384 7.90 -5.07 -1.31
N GLY A 385 8.21 -4.21 -0.33
CA GLY A 385 9.58 -3.91 0.08
C GLY A 385 10.30 -2.90 -0.81
N SER A 386 9.73 -2.48 -1.95
CA SER A 386 10.30 -1.41 -2.75
C SER A 386 10.08 -0.06 -2.06
N ILE A 387 11.17 0.64 -1.73
CA ILE A 387 11.12 1.96 -1.08
C ILE A 387 10.75 3.07 -2.07
N GLY A 388 10.26 4.21 -1.55
CA GLY A 388 9.69 5.29 -2.34
C GLY A 388 8.21 5.08 -2.65
N PHE A 389 7.51 4.25 -1.88
CA PHE A 389 6.06 4.06 -2.03
C PHE A 389 5.24 5.07 -1.20
N GLY A 390 5.79 5.57 -0.09
CA GLY A 390 5.06 6.38 0.90
C GLY A 390 4.45 7.66 0.33
N PRO A 391 5.23 8.56 -0.29
CA PRO A 391 4.69 9.80 -0.84
C PRO A 391 3.60 9.59 -1.90
N PRO A 392 3.76 8.72 -2.92
CA PRO A 392 2.69 8.46 -3.87
C PRO A 392 1.50 7.71 -3.28
N LEU A 393 1.72 6.75 -2.36
CA LEU A 393 0.64 6.06 -1.66
C LEU A 393 -0.25 7.05 -0.90
N ALA A 394 0.37 7.99 -0.16
CA ALA A 394 -0.33 9.06 0.54
C ALA A 394 -1.11 9.96 -0.42
N THR A 395 -0.53 10.27 -1.58
CA THR A 395 -1.19 11.03 -2.66
C THR A 395 -2.47 10.33 -3.13
N GLY A 396 -2.38 9.04 -3.45
CA GLY A 396 -3.52 8.25 -3.89
C GLY A 396 -4.60 8.10 -2.83
N ALA A 397 -4.20 7.90 -1.57
CA ALA A 397 -5.12 7.86 -0.44
C ALA A 397 -5.86 9.19 -0.24
N ALA A 398 -5.19 10.33 -0.40
CA ALA A 398 -5.82 11.66 -0.31
C ALA A 398 -6.77 11.93 -1.49
N VAL A 399 -6.47 11.42 -2.69
CA VAL A 399 -7.39 11.50 -3.84
C VAL A 399 -8.65 10.66 -3.59
N ALA A 400 -8.51 9.49 -2.95
CA ALA A 400 -9.63 8.60 -2.63
C ALA A 400 -10.50 9.10 -1.47
N CYS A 401 -9.91 9.85 -0.53
CA CYS A 401 -10.56 10.30 0.70
C CYS A 401 -10.39 11.82 0.89
N PRO A 402 -11.03 12.67 0.05
CA PRO A 402 -10.83 14.12 0.08
C PRO A 402 -11.33 14.78 1.38
N ASP A 403 -12.16 14.12 2.15
CA ASP A 403 -12.75 14.53 3.43
C ASP A 403 -11.94 14.07 4.65
N ARG A 404 -10.81 13.39 4.44
CA ARG A 404 -9.98 12.80 5.49
C ARG A 404 -8.56 13.37 5.46
N LYS A 405 -8.01 13.70 6.64
CA LYS A 405 -6.60 14.07 6.76
C LYS A 405 -5.69 12.87 6.48
N VAL A 406 -4.76 13.02 5.55
CA VAL A 406 -3.72 12.02 5.30
C VAL A 406 -2.42 12.44 5.99
N VAL A 407 -1.75 11.49 6.63
CA VAL A 407 -0.45 11.69 7.29
C VAL A 407 0.56 10.73 6.67
N GLY A 408 1.54 11.29 5.96
CA GLY A 408 2.69 10.53 5.46
C GLY A 408 3.79 10.49 6.51
N LEU A 409 4.17 9.31 6.98
CA LEU A 409 5.34 9.10 7.86
C LEU A 409 6.48 8.58 6.99
N GLN A 410 7.52 9.38 6.78
CA GLN A 410 8.46 9.18 5.69
C GLN A 410 9.91 9.23 6.14
N ALA A 411 10.76 8.26 5.74
CA ALA A 411 12.21 8.34 5.90
C ALA A 411 12.85 9.13 4.74
N ASP A 412 13.94 9.83 5.03
CA ASP A 412 14.65 10.68 4.08
C ASP A 412 15.16 9.92 2.85
N GLY A 413 15.87 8.82 3.04
CA GLY A 413 16.42 8.04 1.94
C GLY A 413 15.36 7.49 0.98
N SER A 414 14.21 7.02 1.50
CA SER A 414 13.12 6.52 0.67
C SER A 414 12.31 7.64 0.02
N ALA A 415 12.16 8.79 0.68
CA ALA A 415 11.46 9.96 0.11
C ALA A 415 12.06 10.40 -1.23
N MET A 416 13.40 10.30 -1.37
CA MET A 416 14.10 10.79 -2.56
C MET A 416 13.78 9.99 -3.82
N TYR A 417 13.28 8.76 -3.70
CA TYR A 417 12.87 7.95 -4.86
C TYR A 417 11.67 8.53 -5.61
N THR A 418 10.75 9.19 -4.89
CA THR A 418 9.47 9.68 -5.45
C THR A 418 9.09 11.06 -4.91
N VAL A 419 10.08 11.89 -4.61
CA VAL A 419 9.88 13.25 -4.07
C VAL A 419 8.98 14.12 -4.93
N GLN A 420 8.88 13.83 -6.23
CA GLN A 420 8.01 14.48 -7.19
C GLN A 420 6.51 14.39 -6.79
N ALA A 421 6.15 13.42 -5.94
CA ALA A 421 4.79 13.33 -5.39
C ALA A 421 4.37 14.59 -4.62
N LEU A 422 5.32 15.30 -3.98
CA LEU A 422 5.05 16.57 -3.29
C LEU A 422 4.47 17.63 -4.26
N TRP A 423 5.00 17.68 -5.48
CA TRP A 423 4.46 18.57 -6.51
C TRP A 423 3.02 18.21 -6.90
N THR A 424 2.73 16.91 -7.08
CA THR A 424 1.37 16.44 -7.36
C THR A 424 0.43 16.79 -6.21
N GLN A 425 0.86 16.61 -4.95
CA GLN A 425 0.08 16.97 -3.76
C GLN A 425 -0.25 18.47 -3.73
N ALA A 426 0.72 19.32 -4.05
CA ALA A 426 0.53 20.78 -4.12
C ALA A 426 -0.40 21.18 -5.27
N ARG A 427 -0.19 20.62 -6.46
CA ARG A 427 -1.03 20.86 -7.64
C ARG A 427 -2.51 20.53 -7.40
N GLU A 428 -2.76 19.40 -6.74
CA GLU A 428 -4.11 18.91 -6.46
C GLU A 428 -4.71 19.49 -5.17
N GLY A 429 -3.94 20.27 -4.40
CA GLY A 429 -4.38 20.85 -3.13
C GLY A 429 -4.78 19.80 -2.08
N LEU A 430 -4.06 18.65 -2.05
CA LEU A 430 -4.43 17.51 -1.22
C LEU A 430 -4.20 17.78 0.26
N ASP A 431 -5.17 17.46 1.10
CA ASP A 431 -5.08 17.64 2.55
C ASP A 431 -4.19 16.57 3.21
N LEU A 432 -2.86 16.80 3.12
CA LEU A 432 -1.83 15.84 3.48
C LEU A 432 -0.69 16.47 4.26
N THR A 433 -0.36 15.91 5.43
CA THR A 433 0.81 16.31 6.23
C THR A 433 1.89 15.23 6.15
N THR A 434 3.03 15.55 5.56
CA THR A 434 4.21 14.66 5.53
C THR A 434 5.12 14.96 6.70
N VAL A 435 5.39 13.96 7.56
CA VAL A 435 6.44 13.98 8.58
C VAL A 435 7.64 13.22 8.04
N LEU A 436 8.70 13.94 7.72
CA LEU A 436 9.91 13.39 7.15
C LEU A 436 11.01 13.28 8.21
N PHE A 437 11.45 12.06 8.49
CA PHE A 437 12.49 11.76 9.47
C PHE A 437 13.86 11.76 8.78
N SER A 438 14.65 12.82 9.02
CA SER A 438 15.95 13.04 8.41
C SER A 438 17.06 12.53 9.33
N ASN A 439 17.49 11.29 9.13
CA ASN A 439 18.64 10.68 9.80
C ASN A 439 19.90 10.69 8.94
N ARG A 440 19.82 11.24 7.74
CA ARG A 440 20.90 11.39 6.75
C ARG A 440 21.63 10.10 6.41
N ALA A 441 20.92 8.97 6.43
CA ALA A 441 21.52 7.69 6.15
C ALA A 441 20.48 6.65 5.70
N TYR A 442 20.93 5.69 4.90
CA TYR A 442 20.24 4.41 4.77
C TYR A 442 20.47 3.55 6.02
N HIS A 443 19.92 4.03 7.17
CA HIS A 443 20.22 3.51 8.49
C HIS A 443 19.86 2.02 8.65
N ILE A 444 18.80 1.55 7.98
CA ILE A 444 18.44 0.12 7.98
C ILE A 444 19.58 -0.74 7.43
N LEU A 445 20.29 -0.27 6.40
CA LEU A 445 21.36 -1.02 5.76
C LEU A 445 22.60 -1.13 6.66
N LYS A 446 22.83 -0.14 7.54
CA LYS A 446 23.89 -0.24 8.57
C LYS A 446 23.61 -1.39 9.54
N GLY A 447 22.35 -1.59 9.93
CA GLY A 447 21.92 -2.73 10.73
C GLY A 447 22.02 -4.07 9.97
N GLU A 448 21.65 -4.06 8.68
CA GLU A 448 21.72 -5.26 7.83
C GLU A 448 23.15 -5.74 7.61
N LEU A 449 24.15 -4.84 7.46
CA LEU A 449 25.58 -5.21 7.39
C LEU A 449 26.00 -6.07 8.58
N ALA A 450 25.55 -5.72 9.78
CA ALA A 450 25.82 -6.51 10.98
C ALA A 450 25.04 -7.83 10.98
N SER A 451 23.76 -7.80 10.59
CA SER A 451 22.85 -8.96 10.60
C SER A 451 23.28 -10.06 9.63
N VAL A 452 23.81 -9.70 8.46
CA VAL A 452 24.32 -10.66 7.46
C VAL A 452 25.77 -11.10 7.74
N GLY A 453 26.40 -10.59 8.81
CA GLY A 453 27.79 -10.94 9.16
C GLY A 453 28.83 -10.35 8.21
N ALA A 454 28.49 -9.27 7.47
CA ALA A 454 29.42 -8.61 6.56
C ALA A 454 30.57 -7.87 7.28
N GLY A 455 30.56 -7.83 8.63
CA GLY A 455 31.65 -7.42 9.53
C GLY A 455 32.21 -6.03 9.20
N ASN A 456 33.09 -5.52 10.00
CA ASN A 456 33.86 -4.26 9.94
C ASN A 456 33.83 -3.50 8.59
N PRO A 457 32.75 -2.76 8.24
CA PRO A 457 32.69 -2.03 6.98
C PRO A 457 33.74 -0.91 7.00
N GLY A 458 34.55 -0.84 5.93
CA GLY A 458 35.47 0.27 5.70
C GLY A 458 34.73 1.55 5.26
N ARG A 459 35.48 2.64 5.16
CA ARG A 459 34.94 3.97 4.81
C ARG A 459 34.08 3.93 3.54
N LYS A 460 34.54 3.29 2.47
CA LYS A 460 33.78 3.23 1.20
C LYS A 460 32.39 2.61 1.35
N ALA A 461 32.26 1.57 2.18
CA ALA A 461 30.98 0.95 2.43
C ALA A 461 30.06 1.85 3.24
N LEU A 462 30.59 2.55 4.25
CA LEU A 462 29.84 3.50 5.06
C LEU A 462 29.42 4.75 4.26
N ASP A 463 30.31 5.27 3.40
CA ASP A 463 30.02 6.42 2.52
C ASP A 463 28.85 6.14 1.55
N MET A 464 28.66 4.87 1.12
CA MET A 464 27.51 4.47 0.29
C MET A 464 26.18 4.45 1.04
N LEU A 465 26.21 4.51 2.37
CA LEU A 465 25.03 4.52 3.24
C LEU A 465 24.79 5.89 3.89
N ASP A 466 25.66 6.86 3.60
CA ASP A 466 25.60 8.23 4.13
C ASP A 466 24.88 9.15 3.14
N LEU A 467 23.90 9.90 3.62
CA LEU A 467 23.14 10.90 2.86
C LEU A 467 23.42 12.34 3.35
N GLY A 468 24.47 12.53 4.15
CA GLY A 468 24.83 13.81 4.76
C GLY A 468 25.81 14.68 3.97
N HIS A 469 26.31 14.22 2.81
CA HIS A 469 27.32 14.96 2.04
C HIS A 469 26.98 15.06 0.54
N PRO A 470 26.22 16.12 0.12
CA PRO A 470 25.66 17.22 0.92
C PRO A 470 24.39 16.83 1.69
N ASP A 471 24.08 17.56 2.76
CA ASP A 471 22.77 17.50 3.40
C ASP A 471 21.66 17.92 2.44
N ILE A 472 20.53 17.21 2.43
CA ILE A 472 19.35 17.58 1.64
C ILE A 472 18.57 18.64 2.42
N ASP A 473 18.33 19.79 1.81
CA ASP A 473 17.39 20.79 2.34
C ASP A 473 15.96 20.41 1.98
N TRP A 474 15.36 19.57 2.81
CA TRP A 474 14.00 19.05 2.58
C TRP A 474 12.93 20.13 2.57
N VAL A 475 13.05 21.15 3.44
CA VAL A 475 12.09 22.27 3.48
C VAL A 475 12.24 23.13 2.24
N GLY A 476 13.47 23.42 1.81
CA GLY A 476 13.74 24.13 0.56
C GLY A 476 13.23 23.37 -0.66
N LEU A 477 13.46 22.06 -0.72
CA LEU A 477 12.98 21.19 -1.79
C LEU A 477 11.44 21.14 -1.83
N ALA A 478 10.78 20.91 -0.68
CA ALA A 478 9.32 20.92 -0.59
C ALA A 478 8.73 22.25 -1.04
N LYS A 479 9.31 23.36 -0.60
CA LYS A 479 8.90 24.72 -1.00
C LYS A 479 9.03 24.93 -2.51
N SER A 480 10.09 24.44 -3.15
CA SER A 480 10.26 24.52 -4.61
C SER A 480 9.21 23.72 -5.38
N LEU A 481 8.64 22.68 -4.75
CA LEU A 481 7.56 21.85 -5.28
C LEU A 481 6.15 22.35 -4.87
N GLY A 482 6.06 23.52 -4.22
CA GLY A 482 4.80 24.14 -3.84
C GLY A 482 4.24 23.69 -2.48
N VAL A 483 5.01 22.94 -1.68
CA VAL A 483 4.60 22.45 -0.36
C VAL A 483 5.26 23.29 0.74
N PRO A 484 4.50 24.04 1.57
CA PRO A 484 5.05 24.70 2.74
C PRO A 484 5.54 23.68 3.77
N GLY A 485 6.52 24.08 4.60
CA GLY A 485 7.04 23.17 5.60
C GLY A 485 7.94 23.85 6.63
N ALA A 486 8.32 23.08 7.65
CA ALA A 486 9.20 23.52 8.71
C ALA A 486 10.15 22.39 9.13
N ARG A 487 11.36 22.78 9.57
CA ARG A 487 12.37 21.89 10.15
C ARG A 487 12.33 21.99 11.68
N VAL A 488 12.41 20.84 12.36
CA VAL A 488 12.41 20.74 13.82
C VAL A 488 13.52 19.81 14.30
N ALA A 489 14.06 20.10 15.50
CA ALA A 489 15.15 19.33 16.12
C ALA A 489 14.86 19.00 17.61
N ASP A 490 13.65 19.27 18.08
CA ASP A 490 13.18 18.95 19.45
C ASP A 490 11.69 18.58 19.42
N MET A 491 11.21 17.99 20.54
CA MET A 491 9.83 17.53 20.64
C MET A 491 8.81 18.67 20.70
N ASP A 492 9.15 19.79 21.30
CA ASP A 492 8.24 20.95 21.39
C ASP A 492 8.01 21.57 20.01
N GLY A 493 9.09 21.69 19.23
CA GLY A 493 9.03 22.08 17.83
C GLY A 493 8.20 21.09 17.01
N PHE A 494 8.44 19.79 17.19
CA PHE A 494 7.67 18.75 16.51
C PHE A 494 6.17 18.85 16.82
N ASN A 495 5.80 18.87 18.09
CA ASN A 495 4.40 18.94 18.52
C ASN A 495 3.68 20.14 17.91
N ARG A 496 4.32 21.32 17.96
CA ARG A 496 3.75 22.55 17.41
C ARG A 496 3.59 22.48 15.88
N ARG A 497 4.65 22.07 15.15
CA ARG A 497 4.63 22.04 13.68
C ARG A 497 3.79 20.91 13.13
N PHE A 498 3.75 19.78 13.80
CA PHE A 498 2.85 18.69 13.40
C PHE A 498 1.38 19.09 13.60
N ALA A 499 1.02 19.68 14.73
CA ALA A 499 -0.32 20.22 14.95
C ALA A 499 -0.70 21.31 13.93
N GLU A 500 0.24 22.20 13.58
CA GLU A 500 0.06 23.19 12.51
C GLU A 500 -0.21 22.53 11.15
N GLY A 501 0.58 21.53 10.76
CA GLY A 501 0.39 20.79 9.52
C GLY A 501 -0.95 20.05 9.47
N LEU A 502 -1.38 19.46 10.58
CA LEU A 502 -2.70 18.81 10.67
C LEU A 502 -3.87 19.79 10.53
N ALA A 503 -3.70 21.03 11.00
CA ALA A 503 -4.71 22.08 10.90
C ALA A 503 -4.67 22.88 9.58
N THR A 504 -3.59 22.77 8.82
CA THR A 504 -3.42 23.50 7.56
C THR A 504 -4.13 22.76 6.42
N PRO A 505 -5.06 23.38 5.72
CA PRO A 505 -5.62 22.83 4.49
C PRO A 505 -4.55 22.71 3.40
N GLY A 506 -4.56 21.61 2.66
CA GLY A 506 -3.55 21.33 1.64
C GLY A 506 -2.30 20.62 2.17
N PRO A 507 -1.24 20.47 1.34
CA PRO A 507 -0.06 19.73 1.74
C PRO A 507 0.86 20.55 2.64
N TYR A 508 1.49 19.87 3.63
CA TYR A 508 2.46 20.45 4.54
C TYR A 508 3.56 19.45 4.88
N LEU A 509 4.81 19.90 4.99
CA LEU A 509 5.95 19.05 5.33
C LEU A 509 6.58 19.46 6.67
N VAL A 510 6.77 18.48 7.58
CA VAL A 510 7.55 18.64 8.81
C VAL A 510 8.82 17.78 8.69
N GLU A 511 9.96 18.42 8.50
CA GLU A 511 11.26 17.74 8.57
C GLU A 511 11.67 17.61 10.05
N VAL A 512 11.86 16.38 10.51
CA VAL A 512 12.32 16.04 11.85
C VAL A 512 13.77 15.55 11.75
N VAL A 513 14.71 16.28 12.33
CA VAL A 513 16.12 15.85 12.43
C VAL A 513 16.26 14.83 13.55
N VAL A 514 16.65 13.59 13.25
CA VAL A 514 16.72 12.45 14.17
C VAL A 514 18.12 11.84 14.22
#